data_e1ff818c55aa1d62df8a27989461f24e
#
_entry.id   e1ff818c55aa1d62df8a27989461f24e
#
_cell.length_a   1.000
_cell.length_b   1.000
_cell.length_c   1.000
_cell.angle_alpha   90.00
_cell.angle_beta   90.00
_cell.angle_gamma   90.00
#
_symmetry.space_group_name_H-M   'P 1'
#
loop_
_entity.id
_entity.type
_entity.pdbx_description
1 polymer ?
#
loop_
_entity_poly.entity_id
_entity_poly.type
_entity_poly.pdbx_seq_one_letter_code
_entity_poly.pdbx_strand_id
1 'polypeptide(L)'
;DTSDSVVAFDIDTGELLWAQQATPDDAFLVGCGPRGPENCPDDMGPDVDFGNAPILRSLGDGRDILVLGQKSGVAWGLDPDRDGEVVWQQRVGKGSAMGGMQWGSAADDEVGYFPVSDLLHGAEAGGLTALRLGTGEQVWHTRPPAAECPPGTFLCGPAQSAAISVIPGVVFSGTVDGTMRAYSTNDGQIIWEYNTVLEYSAVNGVQAKGGAIDGPGPTV
;
A
#
# COMPACT_ATOMS: atom_id res chain seq x y z
N ASP A 1 22.71 1.35 8.86
CA ASP A 1 21.59 2.17 8.39
C ASP A 1 20.35 1.30 8.29
N THR A 2 19.23 1.81 8.78
CA THR A 2 17.93 1.09 8.84
C THR A 2 16.81 1.90 8.18
N SER A 3 17.14 2.93 7.40
CA SER A 3 16.14 3.58 6.54
C SER A 3 15.56 2.57 5.54
N ASP A 4 14.31 2.70 5.18
CA ASP A 4 13.61 1.83 4.22
C ASP A 4 13.84 0.33 4.45
N SER A 5 13.78 -0.06 5.73
CA SER A 5 14.08 -1.42 6.16
C SER A 5 12.89 -2.07 6.85
N VAL A 6 12.84 -3.39 6.76
CA VAL A 6 12.09 -4.22 7.70
C VAL A 6 13.06 -4.64 8.79
N VAL A 7 12.67 -4.41 10.04
CA VAL A 7 13.52 -4.69 11.22
C VAL A 7 12.77 -5.62 12.18
N ALA A 8 13.48 -6.56 12.75
CA ALA A 8 12.97 -7.43 13.82
C ALA A 8 13.67 -7.13 15.14
N PHE A 9 12.87 -7.05 16.19
CA PHE A 9 13.34 -6.85 17.55
C PHE A 9 12.88 -8.02 18.43
N ASP A 10 13.73 -8.41 19.36
CA ASP A 10 13.31 -9.27 20.47
C ASP A 10 12.29 -8.54 21.33
N ILE A 11 11.13 -9.15 21.54
CA ILE A 11 9.98 -8.50 22.20
C ILE A 11 10.22 -8.26 23.69
N ASP A 12 11.05 -9.08 24.33
CA ASP A 12 11.32 -9.01 25.77
C ASP A 12 12.46 -8.04 26.09
N THR A 13 13.47 -7.98 25.24
CA THR A 13 14.70 -7.20 25.46
C THR A 13 14.77 -5.92 24.65
N GLY A 14 14.06 -5.85 23.51
CA GLY A 14 14.17 -4.77 22.52
C GLY A 14 15.47 -4.82 21.71
N GLU A 15 16.21 -5.91 21.76
CA GLU A 15 17.43 -6.10 20.97
C GLU A 15 17.09 -6.24 19.50
N LEU A 16 17.85 -5.55 18.63
CA LEU A 16 17.71 -5.71 17.17
C LEU A 16 18.24 -7.08 16.76
N LEU A 17 17.37 -7.93 16.23
CA LEU A 17 17.70 -9.26 15.76
C LEU A 17 18.25 -9.22 14.33
N TRP A 18 17.54 -8.55 13.44
CA TRP A 18 17.98 -8.35 12.04
C TRP A 18 17.32 -7.12 11.41
N ALA A 19 17.92 -6.66 10.31
CA ALA A 19 17.39 -5.61 9.47
C ALA A 19 17.60 -5.95 7.99
N GLN A 20 16.53 -5.95 7.21
CA GLN A 20 16.57 -6.11 5.75
C GLN A 20 16.25 -4.78 5.09
N GLN A 21 17.26 -4.11 4.57
CA GLN A 21 17.12 -2.83 3.87
C GLN A 21 16.70 -3.05 2.41
N ALA A 22 15.64 -2.37 1.99
CA ALA A 22 15.11 -2.45 0.63
C ALA A 22 15.72 -1.39 -0.30
N THR A 23 15.90 -0.18 0.22
CA THR A 23 16.44 0.95 -0.54
C THR A 23 17.57 1.60 0.27
N PRO A 24 18.83 1.35 -0.07
CA PRO A 24 19.95 2.03 0.59
C PRO A 24 19.99 3.51 0.18
N ASP A 25 20.57 4.32 1.06
CA ASP A 25 20.86 5.74 0.84
C ASP A 25 19.61 6.62 0.58
N ASP A 26 18.42 6.16 0.95
CA ASP A 26 17.22 6.98 0.97
C ASP A 26 17.16 7.76 2.29
N ALA A 27 17.55 9.02 2.22
CA ALA A 27 17.60 9.94 3.35
C ALA A 27 16.65 11.13 3.14
N PHE A 28 15.51 10.89 2.49
CA PHE A 28 14.55 11.92 2.16
C PHE A 28 14.05 12.67 3.39
N LEU A 29 13.97 13.98 3.27
CA LEU A 29 13.47 14.85 4.32
C LEU A 29 12.52 15.90 3.73
N VAL A 30 11.27 15.91 4.20
CA VAL A 30 10.27 16.91 3.78
C VAL A 30 10.79 18.32 4.08
N GLY A 31 10.71 19.18 3.07
CA GLY A 31 11.19 20.57 3.15
C GLY A 31 12.62 20.77 2.64
N CYS A 32 13.37 19.71 2.40
CA CYS A 32 14.64 19.78 1.70
C CYS A 32 14.41 19.94 0.19
N GLY A 33 15.21 20.77 -0.43
CA GLY A 33 15.17 21.08 -1.86
C GLY A 33 16.17 22.17 -2.18
N PRO A 34 16.17 22.75 -3.38
CA PRO A 34 17.17 23.75 -3.82
C PRO A 34 17.27 24.99 -2.94
N ARG A 35 16.34 25.19 -2.03
CA ARG A 35 16.30 26.26 -1.02
C ARG A 35 16.07 25.73 0.39
N GLY A 36 16.36 24.45 0.60
CA GLY A 36 16.15 23.77 1.88
C GLY A 36 17.05 24.31 3.01
N PRO A 37 16.74 23.98 4.27
CA PRO A 37 17.53 24.37 5.41
C PRO A 37 18.93 23.74 5.36
N GLU A 38 19.89 24.33 6.10
CA GLU A 38 21.29 23.89 6.15
C GLU A 38 21.50 22.42 6.56
N ASN A 39 20.50 21.79 7.14
CA ASN A 39 20.57 20.40 7.64
C ASN A 39 20.05 19.34 6.65
N CYS A 40 19.83 19.72 5.39
CA CYS A 40 19.42 18.76 4.38
C CYS A 40 20.57 17.87 3.95
N PRO A 41 20.35 16.56 3.70
CA PRO A 41 21.36 15.70 3.13
C PRO A 41 21.75 16.17 1.71
N ASP A 42 23.00 15.90 1.32
CA ASP A 42 23.49 16.23 -0.02
C ASP A 42 22.76 15.44 -1.11
N ASP A 43 22.43 14.18 -0.84
CA ASP A 43 21.56 13.33 -1.65
C ASP A 43 20.39 12.87 -0.79
N MET A 44 19.19 13.21 -1.21
CA MET A 44 17.97 12.89 -0.45
C MET A 44 17.41 11.51 -0.74
N GLY A 45 17.82 10.89 -1.86
CA GLY A 45 17.18 9.66 -2.31
C GLY A 45 15.75 9.85 -2.85
N PRO A 46 15.06 8.74 -3.19
CA PRO A 46 13.79 8.76 -3.91
C PRO A 46 12.52 8.89 -3.05
N ASP A 47 12.60 8.84 -1.72
CA ASP A 47 11.45 8.78 -0.79
C ASP A 47 10.54 7.57 -1.03
N VAL A 48 11.10 6.39 -0.92
CA VAL A 48 10.36 5.13 -1.20
C VAL A 48 10.18 4.23 0.02
N ASP A 49 9.85 4.83 1.13
CA ASP A 49 9.63 4.15 2.41
C ASP A 49 8.66 2.96 2.34
N PHE A 50 8.70 2.14 3.39
CA PHE A 50 7.59 1.28 3.76
C PHE A 50 6.61 2.06 4.62
N GLY A 51 5.49 2.49 4.04
CA GLY A 51 4.42 3.22 4.74
C GLY A 51 3.42 2.32 5.47
N ASN A 52 3.65 1.01 5.50
CA ASN A 52 2.75 0.01 6.09
C ASN A 52 3.53 -1.05 6.87
N ALA A 53 2.82 -1.72 7.78
CA ALA A 53 3.40 -2.83 8.53
C ALA A 53 3.48 -4.11 7.67
N PRO A 54 4.51 -4.96 7.88
CA PRO A 54 4.56 -6.28 7.28
C PRO A 54 3.43 -7.18 7.81
N ILE A 55 2.94 -8.06 6.95
CA ILE A 55 1.90 -9.05 7.27
C ILE A 55 2.58 -10.41 7.40
N LEU A 56 2.51 -11.01 8.58
CA LEU A 56 2.99 -12.37 8.82
C LEU A 56 1.93 -13.39 8.44
N ARG A 57 2.31 -14.40 7.65
CA ARG A 57 1.48 -15.57 7.30
C ARG A 57 2.29 -16.85 7.37
N SER A 58 1.62 -17.93 7.79
CA SER A 58 2.20 -19.27 7.71
C SER A 58 1.77 -19.95 6.42
N LEU A 59 2.73 -20.44 5.65
CA LEU A 59 2.50 -21.15 4.41
C LEU A 59 2.08 -22.59 4.65
N GLY A 60 1.41 -23.20 3.66
CA GLY A 60 0.95 -24.59 3.76
C GLY A 60 2.06 -25.64 3.93
N ASP A 61 3.31 -25.28 3.72
CA ASP A 61 4.49 -26.12 3.93
C ASP A 61 5.15 -25.94 5.31
N GLY A 62 4.56 -25.10 6.16
CA GLY A 62 4.99 -24.84 7.53
C GLY A 62 6.07 -23.76 7.67
N ARG A 63 6.47 -23.09 6.59
CA ARG A 63 7.32 -21.89 6.65
C ARG A 63 6.46 -20.66 6.93
N ASP A 64 7.05 -19.66 7.56
CA ASP A 64 6.44 -18.34 7.69
C ASP A 64 6.96 -17.38 6.61
N ILE A 65 6.15 -16.40 6.26
CA ILE A 65 6.51 -15.33 5.33
C ILE A 65 5.98 -14.00 5.82
N LEU A 66 6.78 -12.95 5.67
CA LEU A 66 6.38 -11.56 5.81
C LEU A 66 6.13 -10.99 4.42
N VAL A 67 4.97 -10.39 4.20
CA VAL A 67 4.68 -9.70 2.94
C VAL A 67 4.32 -8.24 3.18
N LEU A 68 4.80 -7.35 2.31
CA LEU A 68 4.58 -5.92 2.43
C LEU A 68 4.78 -5.21 1.08
N GLY A 69 4.20 -4.03 0.95
CA GLY A 69 4.38 -3.15 -0.19
C GLY A 69 5.24 -1.94 0.15
N GLN A 70 5.97 -1.42 -0.83
CA GLN A 70 6.84 -0.25 -0.71
C GLN A 70 6.39 0.87 -1.66
N LYS A 71 6.63 2.13 -1.31
CA LYS A 71 6.39 3.29 -2.19
C LYS A 71 7.09 3.17 -3.55
N SER A 72 8.18 2.39 -3.65
CA SER A 72 8.85 2.08 -4.93
C SER A 72 7.96 1.36 -5.96
N GLY A 73 6.79 0.87 -5.54
CA GLY A 73 5.92 0.03 -6.36
C GLY A 73 6.31 -1.44 -6.38
N VAL A 74 7.22 -1.85 -5.51
CA VAL A 74 7.65 -3.24 -5.34
C VAL A 74 6.97 -3.85 -4.12
N ALA A 75 6.36 -5.02 -4.29
CA ALA A 75 5.92 -5.90 -3.23
C ALA A 75 7.03 -6.89 -2.88
N TRP A 76 7.14 -7.23 -1.61
CA TRP A 76 8.22 -8.03 -1.05
C TRP A 76 7.65 -9.23 -0.28
N GLY A 77 8.34 -10.35 -0.37
CA GLY A 77 8.17 -11.51 0.50
C GLY A 77 9.50 -11.84 1.17
N LEU A 78 9.52 -11.82 2.50
CA LEU A 78 10.72 -12.03 3.32
C LEU A 78 10.53 -13.25 4.21
N ASP A 79 11.60 -14.00 4.43
CA ASP A 79 11.63 -15.14 5.36
C ASP A 79 12.03 -14.65 6.77
N PRO A 80 11.12 -14.61 7.75
CA PRO A 80 11.45 -14.14 9.10
C PRO A 80 12.41 -15.06 9.85
N ASP A 81 12.45 -16.35 9.53
CA ASP A 81 13.29 -17.35 10.18
C ASP A 81 14.72 -17.38 9.60
N ARG A 82 14.96 -16.61 8.54
CA ARG A 82 16.26 -16.45 7.90
C ARG A 82 16.67 -14.98 7.81
N ASP A 83 16.62 -14.28 8.94
CA ASP A 83 17.08 -12.91 9.09
C ASP A 83 16.45 -11.92 8.07
N GLY A 84 15.20 -12.17 7.66
CA GLY A 84 14.50 -11.35 6.67
C GLY A 84 15.00 -11.54 5.25
N GLU A 85 15.63 -12.69 4.92
CA GLU A 85 16.08 -13.01 3.56
C GLU A 85 14.94 -12.81 2.55
N VAL A 86 15.24 -12.16 1.43
CA VAL A 86 14.26 -11.92 0.37
C VAL A 86 13.93 -13.21 -0.35
N VAL A 87 12.70 -13.69 -0.20
CA VAL A 87 12.17 -14.86 -0.92
C VAL A 87 11.78 -14.47 -2.34
N TRP A 88 11.08 -13.34 -2.47
CA TRP A 88 10.66 -12.79 -3.76
C TRP A 88 10.47 -11.28 -3.71
N GLN A 89 10.55 -10.66 -4.90
CA GLN A 89 10.20 -9.28 -5.16
C GLN A 89 9.34 -9.22 -6.42
N GLN A 90 8.27 -8.45 -6.39
CA GLN A 90 7.40 -8.28 -7.56
C GLN A 90 7.02 -6.81 -7.72
N ARG A 91 7.35 -6.22 -8.88
CA ARG A 91 6.89 -4.88 -9.22
C ARG A 91 5.43 -4.93 -9.62
N VAL A 92 4.59 -4.16 -8.92
CA VAL A 92 3.14 -4.06 -9.15
C VAL A 92 2.70 -2.64 -9.48
N GLY A 93 3.52 -1.64 -9.16
CA GLY A 93 3.30 -0.22 -9.45
C GLY A 93 4.53 0.45 -10.04
N LYS A 94 4.38 1.71 -10.47
CA LYS A 94 5.49 2.53 -10.97
C LYS A 94 6.36 3.08 -9.85
N GLY A 95 5.71 3.46 -8.75
CA GLY A 95 6.34 4.04 -7.58
C GLY A 95 6.64 5.53 -7.70
N SER A 96 6.68 6.18 -6.56
CA SER A 96 7.10 7.57 -6.39
C SER A 96 7.14 7.93 -4.90
N ALA A 97 7.59 9.13 -4.56
CA ALA A 97 7.47 9.70 -3.21
C ALA A 97 6.02 9.75 -2.67
N MET A 98 5.03 9.83 -3.56
CA MET A 98 3.60 9.76 -3.22
C MET A 98 3.03 8.34 -3.43
N GLY A 99 3.90 7.34 -3.36
CA GLY A 99 3.61 5.90 -3.40
C GLY A 99 3.44 5.31 -4.79
N GLY A 100 3.94 4.14 -4.89
CA GLY A 100 3.46 2.84 -5.29
C GLY A 100 2.45 2.27 -4.30
N MET A 101 2.89 1.72 -3.20
CA MET A 101 2.01 1.22 -2.14
C MET A 101 2.26 2.01 -0.86
N GLN A 102 1.19 2.51 -0.22
CA GLN A 102 1.35 3.42 0.90
C GLN A 102 0.88 2.86 2.24
N TRP A 103 -0.43 2.76 2.46
CA TRP A 103 -0.96 2.69 3.83
C TRP A 103 -1.29 1.28 4.33
N GLY A 104 -1.37 0.29 3.47
CA GLY A 104 -1.53 -1.08 3.91
C GLY A 104 -2.02 -2.03 2.85
N SER A 105 -1.36 -3.19 2.81
CA SER A 105 -1.79 -4.37 2.06
C SER A 105 -2.66 -5.26 2.95
N ALA A 106 -3.25 -6.31 2.38
CA ALA A 106 -3.96 -7.35 3.12
C ALA A 106 -3.54 -8.73 2.60
N ALA A 107 -3.74 -9.77 3.39
CA ALA A 107 -3.48 -11.14 2.95
C ALA A 107 -4.47 -12.12 3.57
N ASP A 108 -4.92 -13.09 2.79
CA ASP A 108 -5.55 -14.31 3.29
C ASP A 108 -4.49 -15.40 3.51
N ASP A 109 -4.88 -16.66 3.52
CA ASP A 109 -3.95 -17.77 3.81
C ASP A 109 -3.01 -18.12 2.64
N GLU A 110 -3.32 -17.69 1.40
CA GLU A 110 -2.57 -18.06 0.20
C GLU A 110 -2.09 -16.85 -0.62
N VAL A 111 -2.81 -15.72 -0.54
CA VAL A 111 -2.67 -14.59 -1.44
C VAL A 111 -2.50 -13.28 -0.67
N GLY A 112 -1.52 -12.49 -1.07
CA GLY A 112 -1.35 -11.10 -0.67
C GLY A 112 -1.99 -10.16 -1.69
N TYR A 113 -2.70 -9.14 -1.20
CA TYR A 113 -3.39 -8.12 -2.00
C TYR A 113 -2.70 -6.77 -1.80
N PHE A 114 -2.26 -6.17 -2.90
CA PHE A 114 -1.40 -4.99 -2.92
C PHE A 114 -2.10 -3.85 -3.65
N PRO A 115 -2.61 -2.83 -2.93
CA PRO A 115 -3.22 -1.66 -3.55
C PRO A 115 -2.13 -0.73 -4.07
N VAL A 116 -2.29 -0.26 -5.30
CA VAL A 116 -1.35 0.66 -5.95
C VAL A 116 -1.91 2.08 -5.94
N SER A 117 -1.17 2.99 -5.36
CA SER A 117 -1.48 4.42 -5.42
C SER A 117 -1.06 5.01 -6.77
N ASP A 118 0.22 5.05 -7.02
CA ASP A 118 0.83 5.71 -8.18
C ASP A 118 0.21 7.09 -8.47
N LEU A 119 -0.12 7.83 -7.39
CA LEU A 119 -0.96 9.04 -7.41
C LEU A 119 -0.45 10.11 -8.40
N LEU A 120 0.88 10.21 -8.58
CA LEU A 120 1.49 11.17 -9.49
C LEU A 120 1.41 10.79 -10.96
N HIS A 121 0.86 9.61 -11.27
CA HIS A 121 0.76 9.10 -12.64
C HIS A 121 -0.61 9.34 -13.31
N GLY A 122 -1.47 10.18 -12.70
CA GLY A 122 -2.73 10.64 -13.28
C GLY A 122 -3.68 9.49 -13.64
N ALA A 123 -4.09 9.40 -14.90
CA ALA A 123 -5.01 8.36 -15.37
C ALA A 123 -4.43 6.94 -15.32
N GLU A 124 -3.11 6.79 -15.14
CA GLU A 124 -2.46 5.49 -15.00
C GLU A 124 -2.26 5.09 -13.53
N ALA A 125 -2.72 5.92 -12.59
CA ALA A 125 -2.73 5.62 -11.17
C ALA A 125 -3.71 4.47 -10.83
N GLY A 126 -3.51 3.88 -9.67
CA GLY A 126 -4.38 2.84 -9.14
C GLY A 126 -4.15 1.44 -9.73
N GLY A 127 -4.69 0.49 -9.04
CA GLY A 127 -4.67 -0.93 -9.34
C GLY A 127 -4.62 -1.75 -8.07
N LEU A 128 -5.26 -2.92 -8.09
CA LEU A 128 -5.17 -3.92 -7.04
C LEU A 128 -4.56 -5.17 -7.65
N THR A 129 -3.45 -5.62 -7.06
CA THR A 129 -2.72 -6.80 -7.52
C THR A 129 -2.77 -7.90 -6.47
N ALA A 130 -3.08 -9.10 -6.87
CA ALA A 130 -3.03 -10.30 -6.04
C ALA A 130 -1.79 -11.12 -6.38
N LEU A 131 -0.98 -11.46 -5.37
CA LEU A 131 0.23 -12.25 -5.51
C LEU A 131 0.18 -13.46 -4.59
N ARG A 132 0.67 -14.61 -5.05
CA ARG A 132 0.85 -15.80 -4.20
C ARG A 132 1.88 -15.51 -3.11
N LEU A 133 1.52 -15.79 -1.87
CA LEU A 133 2.38 -15.50 -0.72
C LEU A 133 3.76 -16.16 -0.82
N GLY A 134 3.80 -17.44 -1.20
CA GLY A 134 5.04 -18.22 -1.20
C GLY A 134 5.99 -17.93 -2.37
N THR A 135 5.52 -17.30 -3.46
CA THR A 135 6.29 -17.17 -4.71
C THR A 135 6.32 -15.77 -5.32
N GLY A 136 5.42 -14.87 -4.91
CA GLY A 136 5.22 -13.57 -5.56
C GLY A 136 4.60 -13.64 -6.95
N GLU A 137 4.15 -14.83 -7.40
CA GLU A 137 3.49 -14.98 -8.70
C GLU A 137 2.17 -14.21 -8.72
N GLN A 138 1.94 -13.44 -9.79
CA GLN A 138 0.71 -12.70 -9.95
C GLN A 138 -0.46 -13.63 -10.28
N VAL A 139 -1.50 -13.58 -9.44
CA VAL A 139 -2.76 -14.32 -9.63
C VAL A 139 -3.69 -13.51 -10.54
N TRP A 140 -3.88 -12.24 -10.22
CA TRP A 140 -4.64 -11.30 -11.03
C TRP A 140 -4.20 -9.84 -10.75
N HIS A 141 -4.57 -8.94 -11.66
CA HIS A 141 -4.43 -7.50 -11.49
C HIS A 141 -5.67 -6.81 -12.06
N THR A 142 -6.26 -5.92 -11.28
CA THR A 142 -7.44 -5.18 -11.69
C THR A 142 -7.21 -3.69 -11.51
N ARG A 143 -7.37 -2.93 -12.59
CA ARG A 143 -7.39 -1.46 -12.52
C ARG A 143 -8.80 -0.98 -12.18
N PRO A 144 -8.93 0.03 -11.31
CA PRO A 144 -10.22 0.65 -11.08
C PRO A 144 -10.70 1.36 -12.36
N PRO A 145 -12.02 1.58 -12.52
CA PRO A 145 -12.54 2.44 -13.57
C PRO A 145 -11.92 3.84 -13.53
N ALA A 146 -11.99 4.54 -14.65
CA ALA A 146 -11.55 5.94 -14.71
C ALA A 146 -12.33 6.79 -13.70
N ALA A 147 -11.61 7.63 -12.95
CA ALA A 147 -12.22 8.48 -11.93
C ALA A 147 -13.03 9.62 -12.57
N GLU A 148 -14.20 9.90 -12.02
CA GLU A 148 -15.02 11.07 -12.36
C GLU A 148 -14.66 12.22 -11.41
N CYS A 149 -13.65 12.99 -11.75
CA CYS A 149 -13.15 14.08 -10.93
C CYS A 149 -13.77 15.42 -11.33
N PRO A 150 -14.29 16.22 -10.37
CA PRO A 150 -14.72 17.59 -10.65
C PRO A 150 -13.56 18.44 -11.18
N PRO A 151 -13.81 19.35 -12.12
CA PRO A 151 -12.77 20.22 -12.65
C PRO A 151 -12.04 21.00 -11.54
N GLY A 152 -10.71 21.00 -11.56
CA GLY A 152 -9.88 21.72 -10.59
C GLY A 152 -9.71 20.99 -9.24
N THR A 153 -10.18 19.77 -9.07
CA THR A 153 -9.92 18.96 -7.88
C THR A 153 -8.47 18.48 -7.90
N PHE A 154 -7.71 18.87 -6.88
CA PHE A 154 -6.33 18.46 -6.72
C PHE A 154 -6.25 17.00 -6.26
N LEU A 155 -5.40 16.22 -6.88
CA LEU A 155 -5.14 14.80 -6.56
C LEU A 155 -6.38 13.87 -6.59
N CYS A 156 -7.44 14.23 -7.28
CA CYS A 156 -8.54 13.30 -7.55
C CYS A 156 -8.13 12.31 -8.65
N GLY A 157 -8.40 11.04 -8.44
CA GLY A 157 -8.03 10.01 -9.42
C GLY A 157 -8.32 8.59 -8.92
N PRO A 158 -8.00 7.60 -9.72
CA PRO A 158 -8.26 6.19 -9.40
C PRO A 158 -7.20 5.58 -8.47
N ALA A 159 -6.27 6.38 -7.90
CA ALA A 159 -5.23 5.90 -7.02
C ALA A 159 -5.81 5.16 -5.79
N GLN A 160 -5.28 3.99 -5.48
CA GLN A 160 -5.66 3.18 -4.33
C GLN A 160 -4.60 3.33 -3.24
N SER A 161 -4.57 4.51 -2.59
CA SER A 161 -3.61 4.84 -1.53
C SER A 161 -3.98 4.24 -0.18
N ALA A 162 -5.27 4.18 0.14
CA ALA A 162 -5.76 3.72 1.44
C ALA A 162 -5.38 2.26 1.72
N ALA A 163 -5.21 1.95 3.01
CA ALA A 163 -5.12 0.57 3.45
C ALA A 163 -6.37 -0.22 3.03
N ILE A 164 -6.20 -1.50 2.83
CA ILE A 164 -7.26 -2.41 2.39
C ILE A 164 -7.57 -3.46 3.44
N SER A 165 -8.73 -4.09 3.34
CA SER A 165 -9.12 -5.21 4.21
C SER A 165 -9.61 -6.38 3.38
N VAL A 166 -9.31 -7.60 3.84
CA VAL A 166 -9.77 -8.85 3.21
C VAL A 166 -10.61 -9.66 4.19
N ILE A 167 -11.70 -10.21 3.67
CA ILE A 167 -12.50 -11.25 4.31
C ILE A 167 -12.65 -12.42 3.33
N PRO A 168 -13.13 -13.61 3.75
CA PRO A 168 -13.30 -14.72 2.84
C PRO A 168 -14.11 -14.32 1.59
N GLY A 169 -13.47 -14.40 0.42
CA GLY A 169 -14.04 -14.10 -0.88
C GLY A 169 -14.02 -12.65 -1.33
N VAL A 170 -13.66 -11.68 -0.47
CA VAL A 170 -13.78 -10.25 -0.78
C VAL A 170 -12.62 -9.41 -0.27
N VAL A 171 -12.08 -8.54 -1.11
CA VAL A 171 -11.14 -7.46 -0.73
C VAL A 171 -11.83 -6.10 -0.88
N PHE A 172 -11.77 -5.27 0.15
CA PHE A 172 -12.27 -3.89 0.12
C PHE A 172 -11.11 -2.92 -0.08
N SER A 173 -11.21 -2.06 -1.11
CA SER A 173 -10.22 -1.04 -1.42
C SER A 173 -10.89 0.27 -1.83
N GLY A 174 -10.44 1.37 -1.25
CA GLY A 174 -10.88 2.72 -1.57
C GLY A 174 -9.95 3.43 -2.54
N THR A 175 -10.48 4.44 -3.22
CA THR A 175 -9.74 5.30 -4.15
C THR A 175 -9.83 6.77 -3.77
N VAL A 176 -8.86 7.57 -4.19
CA VAL A 176 -8.84 9.02 -3.88
C VAL A 176 -9.93 9.81 -4.61
N ASP A 177 -10.64 9.22 -5.55
CA ASP A 177 -11.89 9.78 -6.10
C ASP A 177 -13.10 9.61 -5.16
N GLY A 178 -12.89 8.94 -4.01
CA GLY A 178 -13.90 8.70 -2.99
C GLY A 178 -14.77 7.48 -3.25
N THR A 179 -14.37 6.57 -4.13
CA THR A 179 -15.14 5.33 -4.37
C THR A 179 -14.57 4.17 -3.57
N MET A 180 -15.40 3.54 -2.74
CA MET A 180 -15.10 2.26 -2.09
C MET A 180 -15.53 1.11 -2.99
N ARG A 181 -14.68 0.13 -3.19
CA ARG A 181 -14.95 -1.06 -4.02
C ARG A 181 -14.70 -2.35 -3.28
N ALA A 182 -15.50 -3.36 -3.60
CA ALA A 182 -15.27 -4.74 -3.21
C ALA A 182 -14.84 -5.55 -4.45
N TYR A 183 -13.76 -6.28 -4.30
CA TYR A 183 -13.17 -7.12 -5.34
C TYR A 183 -13.29 -8.59 -4.92
N SER A 184 -13.64 -9.47 -5.86
CA SER A 184 -13.58 -10.91 -5.66
C SER A 184 -12.13 -11.36 -5.46
N THR A 185 -11.85 -12.13 -4.41
CA THR A 185 -10.51 -12.68 -4.18
C THR A 185 -10.08 -13.67 -5.26
N ASN A 186 -11.04 -14.32 -5.95
CA ASN A 186 -10.75 -15.36 -6.94
C ASN A 186 -10.17 -14.83 -8.24
N ASP A 187 -10.68 -13.68 -8.73
CA ASP A 187 -10.41 -13.19 -10.09
C ASP A 187 -10.25 -11.66 -10.18
N GLY A 188 -10.36 -10.96 -9.06
CA GLY A 188 -10.23 -9.51 -8.99
C GLY A 188 -11.38 -8.73 -9.62
N GLN A 189 -12.51 -9.37 -9.98
CA GLN A 189 -13.67 -8.64 -10.50
C GLN A 189 -14.25 -7.72 -9.43
N ILE A 190 -14.62 -6.50 -9.82
CA ILE A 190 -15.37 -5.57 -8.97
C ILE A 190 -16.78 -6.09 -8.83
N ILE A 191 -17.17 -6.49 -7.61
CA ILE A 191 -18.47 -7.08 -7.29
C ILE A 191 -19.41 -6.12 -6.59
N TRP A 192 -18.89 -5.00 -6.10
CA TRP A 192 -19.67 -3.92 -5.50
C TRP A 192 -18.85 -2.62 -5.49
N GLU A 193 -19.54 -1.49 -5.60
CA GLU A 193 -18.93 -0.17 -5.43
C GLU A 193 -19.90 0.82 -4.79
N TYR A 194 -19.34 1.79 -4.08
CA TYR A 194 -20.08 2.88 -3.44
C TYR A 194 -19.28 4.17 -3.49
N ASN A 195 -19.86 5.22 -4.07
CA ASN A 195 -19.26 6.54 -4.11
C ASN A 195 -19.57 7.27 -2.80
N THR A 196 -18.52 7.65 -2.03
CA THR A 196 -18.67 8.39 -0.77
C THR A 196 -18.75 9.90 -0.96
N VAL A 197 -18.45 10.42 -2.16
CA VAL A 197 -18.51 11.86 -2.47
C VAL A 197 -19.96 12.28 -2.76
N LEU A 198 -20.85 11.95 -1.82
CA LEU A 198 -22.25 12.33 -1.85
C LEU A 198 -22.58 13.27 -0.70
N GLU A 199 -23.68 13.98 -0.85
CA GLU A 199 -24.25 14.77 0.24
C GLU A 199 -25.16 13.89 1.10
N TYR A 200 -24.98 13.98 2.40
CA TYR A 200 -25.70 13.21 3.40
C TYR A 200 -26.40 14.12 4.38
N SER A 201 -27.63 13.77 4.77
CA SER A 201 -28.27 14.34 5.94
C SER A 201 -27.86 13.51 7.16
N ALA A 202 -26.95 14.04 7.98
CA ALA A 202 -26.50 13.36 9.18
C ALA A 202 -27.64 13.26 10.22
N VAL A 203 -27.53 12.30 11.14
CA VAL A 203 -28.56 12.04 12.18
C VAL A 203 -28.81 13.24 13.10
N ASN A 204 -27.88 14.18 13.20
CA ASN A 204 -28.02 15.43 13.95
C ASN A 204 -28.55 16.62 13.11
N GLY A 205 -28.99 16.35 11.87
CA GLY A 205 -29.56 17.37 10.96
C GLY A 205 -28.52 18.23 10.24
N VAL A 206 -27.23 17.99 10.43
CA VAL A 206 -26.17 18.70 9.69
C VAL A 206 -26.00 18.08 8.30
N GLN A 207 -25.85 18.92 7.27
CA GLN A 207 -25.44 18.45 5.95
C GLN A 207 -23.97 18.05 5.99
N ALA A 208 -23.67 16.84 5.55
CA ALA A 208 -22.33 16.29 5.47
C ALA A 208 -22.01 15.86 4.03
N LYS A 209 -20.73 15.84 3.68
CA LYS A 209 -20.25 15.35 2.39
C LYS A 209 -19.03 14.48 2.61
N GLY A 210 -18.97 13.33 1.97
CA GLY A 210 -17.77 12.50 1.92
C GLY A 210 -16.71 13.06 0.99
N GLY A 211 -15.58 12.38 0.92
CA GLY A 211 -14.42 12.80 0.14
C GLY A 211 -13.54 11.62 -0.28
N ALA A 212 -12.29 11.93 -0.60
CA ALA A 212 -11.28 10.95 -0.95
C ALA A 212 -11.11 9.88 0.15
N ILE A 213 -10.87 8.65 -0.26
CA ILE A 213 -10.50 7.56 0.66
C ILE A 213 -8.99 7.39 0.55
N ASP A 214 -8.29 7.82 1.62
CA ASP A 214 -6.83 7.79 1.71
C ASP A 214 -6.41 7.58 3.17
N GLY A 215 -5.24 6.96 3.40
CA GLY A 215 -4.76 6.62 4.74
C GLY A 215 -5.43 5.37 5.32
N PRO A 216 -6.30 5.49 6.36
CA PRO A 216 -6.90 4.31 6.97
C PRO A 216 -7.84 3.56 6.01
N GLY A 217 -7.85 2.23 6.17
CA GLY A 217 -8.70 1.34 5.38
C GLY A 217 -10.04 1.05 6.03
N PRO A 218 -10.89 0.29 5.35
CA PRO A 218 -12.17 -0.15 5.88
C PRO A 218 -11.97 -1.13 7.03
N THR A 219 -12.78 -1.01 8.07
CA THR A 219 -12.88 -1.99 9.16
C THR A 219 -14.06 -2.92 8.87
N VAL A 220 -13.84 -4.22 8.95
CA VAL A 220 -14.83 -5.26 8.66
C VAL A 220 -15.01 -6.16 9.88
#